data_0e8a1c10396ebc7528c4a92beb7ee4a0
#
_entry.id   0e8a1c10396ebc7528c4a92beb7ee4a0
#
_cell.length_a   1.000
_cell.length_b   1.000
_cell.length_c   1.000
_cell.angle_alpha   90.00
_cell.angle_beta   90.00
_cell.angle_gamma   90.00
#
_symmetry.space_group_name_H-M   'P 1'
#
loop_
_entity.id
_entity.type
_entity.pdbx_description
1 polymer ?
#
loop_
_entity_poly.entity_id
_entity_poly.type
_entity_poly.pdbx_seq_one_letter_code
_entity_poly.pdbx_strand_id
1 'polypeptide(L)'
;MRSTFSLLLYINRNKVRADGTTSILCRISIDGKNTVITTGISCKPQQWNAKNAETSDVRTNNRLKKFRSNAERLYENLLKRYGVVSAELLKNEISGHVVVPVHLLRMGERERERLAKRAKEIGSNSTYRSSRYYQSYIREFLESKGMSDIAFSDITEEFGREYKVYLKRYKNFGASQTNHCLCWLNRLVYLAVDHEIIRANPLEEVEYEKKPPAKRMHISKAELK
;
A
#
# COMPACT_ATOMS: atom_id res chain seq x y z
N MET A 1 4.51 -12.09 -15.97
CA MET A 1 5.94 -11.76 -15.79
C MET A 1 6.43 -12.38 -14.50
N ARG A 2 7.56 -13.10 -14.51
CA ARG A 2 8.15 -13.65 -13.27
C ARG A 2 8.73 -12.49 -12.46
N SER A 3 8.30 -12.32 -11.21
CA SER A 3 8.87 -11.34 -10.30
C SER A 3 10.33 -11.66 -10.03
N THR A 4 11.21 -10.66 -10.09
CA THR A 4 12.64 -10.81 -9.78
C THR A 4 12.87 -10.45 -8.33
N PHE A 5 13.40 -11.40 -7.55
CA PHE A 5 13.72 -11.20 -6.14
C PHE A 5 15.20 -11.50 -5.88
N SER A 6 15.88 -10.58 -5.19
CA SER A 6 17.26 -10.80 -4.77
C SER A 6 17.60 -10.12 -3.45
N LEU A 7 18.51 -10.72 -2.69
CA LEU A 7 19.04 -10.21 -1.43
C LEU A 7 20.57 -10.05 -1.56
N LEU A 8 21.06 -8.83 -1.32
CA LEU A 8 22.50 -8.53 -1.30
C LEU A 8 22.91 -8.09 0.09
N LEU A 9 23.76 -8.89 0.75
CA LEU A 9 24.39 -8.53 2.03
C LEU A 9 25.68 -7.76 1.76
N TYR A 10 25.88 -6.66 2.49
CA TYR A 10 27.06 -5.82 2.38
C TYR A 10 27.31 -5.01 3.66
N ILE A 11 28.49 -4.44 3.77
CA ILE A 11 28.85 -3.51 4.87
C ILE A 11 29.14 -2.11 4.32
N ASN A 12 28.90 -1.10 5.17
CA ASN A 12 29.38 0.26 4.89
C ASN A 12 30.67 0.51 5.69
N ARG A 13 31.80 0.48 4.98
CA ARG A 13 33.13 0.65 5.60
C ARG A 13 33.37 2.04 6.19
N ASN A 14 32.58 3.04 5.77
CA ASN A 14 32.66 4.41 6.28
C ASN A 14 31.85 4.62 7.56
N LYS A 15 31.02 3.64 7.98
CA LYS A 15 30.20 3.70 9.20
C LYS A 15 30.67 2.64 10.20
N VAL A 16 31.87 2.86 10.74
CA VAL A 16 32.43 2.03 11.80
C VAL A 16 32.07 2.63 13.15
N ARG A 17 31.59 1.83 14.09
CA ARG A 17 31.26 2.21 15.46
C ARG A 17 32.55 2.38 16.29
N ALA A 18 32.41 2.98 17.49
CA ALA A 18 33.53 3.14 18.41
C ALA A 18 34.18 1.81 18.85
N ASP A 19 33.43 0.71 18.83
CA ASP A 19 33.89 -0.65 19.10
C ASP A 19 34.64 -1.32 17.93
N GLY A 20 34.86 -0.59 16.83
CA GLY A 20 35.54 -1.10 15.63
C GLY A 20 34.67 -2.00 14.73
N THR A 21 33.37 -2.13 15.02
CA THR A 21 32.44 -2.94 14.22
C THR A 21 31.61 -2.07 13.26
N THR A 22 31.09 -2.70 12.22
CA THR A 22 30.11 -2.12 11.31
C THR A 22 28.90 -3.03 11.17
N SER A 23 27.72 -2.43 10.95
CA SER A 23 26.50 -3.22 10.72
C SER A 23 26.50 -3.85 9.32
N ILE A 24 26.08 -5.12 9.25
CA ILE A 24 25.81 -5.76 7.98
C ILE A 24 24.41 -5.37 7.52
N LEU A 25 24.34 -4.83 6.32
CA LEU A 25 23.12 -4.35 5.68
C LEU A 25 22.65 -5.37 4.66
N CYS A 26 21.36 -5.44 4.42
CA CYS A 26 20.76 -6.22 3.35
C CYS A 26 20.01 -5.28 2.40
N ARG A 27 20.40 -5.27 1.12
CA ARG A 27 19.61 -4.68 0.06
C ARG A 27 18.62 -5.71 -0.46
N ILE A 28 17.35 -5.36 -0.41
CA ILE A 28 16.23 -6.14 -0.94
C ILE A 28 15.89 -5.52 -2.30
N SER A 29 15.94 -6.32 -3.36
CA SER A 29 15.58 -5.88 -4.72
C SER A 29 14.42 -6.74 -5.23
N ILE A 30 13.31 -6.09 -5.59
CA ILE A 30 12.13 -6.75 -6.17
C ILE A 30 11.68 -5.92 -7.37
N ASP A 31 11.60 -6.53 -8.54
CA ASP A 31 11.14 -5.92 -9.79
C ASP A 31 11.83 -4.58 -10.12
N GLY A 32 13.15 -4.52 -9.88
CA GLY A 32 13.98 -3.34 -10.14
C GLY A 32 13.91 -2.25 -9.08
N LYS A 33 13.03 -2.36 -8.07
CA LYS A 33 13.01 -1.46 -6.92
C LYS A 33 13.81 -2.02 -5.76
N ASN A 34 14.52 -1.11 -5.05
CA ASN A 34 15.45 -1.48 -3.99
C ASN A 34 15.09 -0.80 -2.67
N THR A 35 15.21 -1.53 -1.57
CA THR A 35 15.22 -0.97 -0.22
C THR A 35 16.36 -1.59 0.59
N VAL A 36 16.72 -0.96 1.69
CA VAL A 36 17.81 -1.42 2.56
C VAL A 36 17.28 -1.63 3.98
N ILE A 37 17.72 -2.73 4.58
CA ILE A 37 17.43 -3.06 5.98
C ILE A 37 18.73 -3.42 6.71
N THR A 38 18.78 -3.11 7.99
CA THR A 38 19.84 -3.56 8.88
C THR A 38 19.53 -4.99 9.35
N THR A 39 20.51 -5.90 9.20
CA THR A 39 20.31 -7.31 9.60
C THR A 39 20.32 -7.52 11.13
N GLY A 40 20.69 -6.50 11.90
CA GLY A 40 20.94 -6.62 13.35
C GLY A 40 22.24 -7.37 13.69
N ILE A 41 23.07 -7.66 12.68
CA ILE A 41 24.34 -8.37 12.81
C ILE A 41 25.48 -7.40 12.48
N SER A 42 26.58 -7.45 13.22
CA SER A 42 27.76 -6.62 13.01
C SER A 42 29.01 -7.47 12.85
N CYS A 43 30.01 -6.94 12.16
CA CYS A 43 31.34 -7.55 12.03
C CYS A 43 32.43 -6.49 11.97
N LYS A 44 33.70 -6.87 12.19
CA LYS A 44 34.83 -5.98 11.89
C LYS A 44 35.00 -5.87 10.37
N PRO A 45 35.25 -4.67 9.80
CA PRO A 45 35.37 -4.48 8.35
C PRO A 45 36.43 -5.36 7.68
N GLN A 46 37.52 -5.70 8.40
CA GLN A 46 38.60 -6.55 7.91
C GLN A 46 38.18 -8.02 7.76
N GLN A 47 37.17 -8.47 8.52
CA GLN A 47 36.65 -9.83 8.50
C GLN A 47 35.63 -10.05 7.40
N TRP A 48 35.17 -9.00 6.70
CA TRP A 48 34.14 -9.07 5.70
C TRP A 48 34.69 -9.43 4.31
N ASN A 49 34.26 -10.55 3.77
CA ASN A 49 34.50 -10.93 2.37
C ASN A 49 33.31 -10.50 1.50
N ALA A 50 33.51 -9.44 0.70
CA ALA A 50 32.45 -8.89 -0.15
C ALA A 50 32.03 -9.83 -1.28
N LYS A 51 32.95 -10.69 -1.76
CA LYS A 51 32.68 -11.62 -2.89
C LYS A 51 31.69 -12.71 -2.47
N ASN A 52 31.87 -13.25 -1.27
CA ASN A 52 31.01 -14.34 -0.75
C ASN A 52 29.88 -13.81 0.14
N ALA A 53 29.89 -12.51 0.48
CA ALA A 53 28.97 -11.89 1.45
C ALA A 53 29.00 -12.64 2.81
N GLU A 54 30.19 -12.95 3.31
CA GLU A 54 30.46 -13.73 4.53
C GLU A 54 31.55 -13.05 5.38
N THR A 55 31.62 -13.45 6.64
CA THR A 55 32.70 -13.07 7.56
C THR A 55 33.64 -14.24 7.82
N SER A 56 34.79 -13.98 8.45
CA SER A 56 35.65 -15.06 8.96
C SER A 56 35.06 -15.79 10.19
N ASP A 57 34.01 -15.24 10.82
CA ASP A 57 33.35 -15.86 11.98
C ASP A 57 32.16 -16.73 11.57
N VAL A 58 32.27 -18.02 11.88
CA VAL A 58 31.26 -19.05 11.57
C VAL A 58 29.90 -18.77 12.23
N ARG A 59 29.91 -18.25 13.48
CA ARG A 59 28.66 -17.96 14.21
C ARG A 59 27.89 -16.82 13.53
N THR A 60 28.61 -15.79 13.13
CA THR A 60 28.04 -14.67 12.37
C THR A 60 27.49 -15.14 11.02
N ASN A 61 28.21 -15.99 10.30
CA ASN A 61 27.74 -16.55 9.04
C ASN A 61 26.46 -17.39 9.21
N ASN A 62 26.35 -18.17 10.26
CA ASN A 62 25.13 -18.94 10.57
C ASN A 62 23.92 -18.02 10.85
N ARG A 63 24.14 -16.89 11.53
CA ARG A 63 23.11 -15.87 11.75
C ARG A 63 22.70 -15.21 10.43
N LEU A 64 23.63 -14.90 9.54
CA LEU A 64 23.36 -14.36 8.20
C LEU A 64 22.56 -15.34 7.33
N LYS A 65 22.91 -16.63 7.36
CA LYS A 65 22.14 -17.68 6.67
C LYS A 65 20.70 -17.75 7.20
N LYS A 66 20.51 -17.74 8.51
CA LYS A 66 19.17 -17.71 9.13
C LYS A 66 18.38 -16.46 8.71
N PHE A 67 19.02 -15.28 8.70
CA PHE A 67 18.38 -14.05 8.25
C PHE A 67 17.92 -14.15 6.80
N ARG A 68 18.79 -14.64 5.89
CA ARG A 68 18.47 -14.82 4.47
C ARG A 68 17.30 -15.80 4.28
N SER A 69 17.37 -16.99 4.89
CA SER A 69 16.29 -18.00 4.79
C SER A 69 14.97 -17.49 5.36
N ASN A 70 15.00 -16.68 6.44
CA ASN A 70 13.79 -16.06 6.97
C ASN A 70 13.20 -15.03 5.99
N ALA A 71 14.03 -14.18 5.39
CA ALA A 71 13.59 -13.19 4.40
C ALA A 71 13.01 -13.85 3.15
N GLU A 72 13.62 -14.93 2.65
CA GLU A 72 13.13 -15.73 1.52
C GLU A 72 11.78 -16.37 1.85
N ARG A 73 11.65 -16.99 3.01
CA ARG A 73 10.37 -17.56 3.50
C ARG A 73 9.27 -16.53 3.64
N LEU A 74 9.60 -15.35 4.16
CA LEU A 74 8.63 -14.25 4.27
C LEU A 74 8.20 -13.74 2.90
N TYR A 75 9.13 -13.61 1.94
CA TYR A 75 8.81 -13.26 0.56
C TYR A 75 7.85 -14.25 -0.07
N GLU A 76 8.13 -15.56 0.04
CA GLU A 76 7.24 -16.60 -0.49
C GLU A 76 5.85 -16.58 0.16
N ASN A 77 5.79 -16.39 1.48
CA ASN A 77 4.53 -16.29 2.20
C ASN A 77 3.70 -15.06 1.78
N LEU A 78 4.36 -13.91 1.60
CA LEU A 78 3.72 -12.71 1.11
C LEU A 78 3.24 -12.90 -0.33
N LEU A 79 4.06 -13.52 -1.18
CA LEU A 79 3.70 -13.80 -2.57
C LEU A 79 2.49 -14.74 -2.67
N LYS A 80 2.44 -15.81 -1.85
CA LYS A 80 1.28 -16.72 -1.77
C LYS A 80 0.02 -16.03 -1.25
N ARG A 81 0.18 -15.12 -0.27
CA ARG A 81 -0.95 -14.44 0.37
C ARG A 81 -1.51 -13.31 -0.48
N TYR A 82 -0.66 -12.62 -1.23
CA TYR A 82 -1.01 -11.34 -1.84
C TYR A 82 -0.81 -11.27 -3.36
N GLY A 83 -0.15 -12.27 -3.95
CA GLY A 83 0.13 -12.31 -5.39
C GLY A 83 1.22 -11.33 -5.86
N VAL A 84 1.41 -10.21 -5.15
CA VAL A 84 2.42 -9.17 -5.44
C VAL A 84 3.16 -8.81 -4.17
N VAL A 85 4.49 -8.65 -4.26
CA VAL A 85 5.34 -8.24 -3.13
C VAL A 85 6.23 -7.10 -3.57
N SER A 86 6.21 -5.97 -2.84
CA SER A 86 7.18 -4.89 -3.02
C SER A 86 8.36 -5.05 -2.05
N ALA A 87 9.51 -4.44 -2.40
CA ALA A 87 10.69 -4.44 -1.54
C ALA A 87 10.40 -3.80 -0.15
N GLU A 88 9.58 -2.75 -0.12
CA GLU A 88 9.19 -2.07 1.12
C GLU A 88 8.23 -2.92 1.96
N LEU A 89 7.29 -3.65 1.33
CA LEU A 89 6.40 -4.58 2.02
C LEU A 89 7.20 -5.68 2.73
N LEU A 90 8.18 -6.28 2.03
CA LEU A 90 9.04 -7.30 2.61
C LEU A 90 9.91 -6.75 3.75
N LYS A 91 10.49 -5.54 3.59
CA LYS A 91 11.24 -4.86 4.65
C LYS A 91 10.39 -4.65 5.90
N ASN A 92 9.15 -4.17 5.75
CA ASN A 92 8.24 -3.94 6.86
C ASN A 92 7.91 -5.25 7.60
N GLU A 93 7.69 -6.34 6.87
CA GLU A 93 7.44 -7.66 7.46
C GLU A 93 8.67 -8.19 8.22
N ILE A 94 9.88 -8.07 7.65
CA ILE A 94 11.12 -8.47 8.34
C ILE A 94 11.36 -7.64 9.61
N SER A 95 11.05 -6.34 9.56
CA SER A 95 11.24 -5.40 10.69
C SER A 95 10.14 -5.49 11.75
N GLY A 96 9.10 -6.29 11.56
CA GLY A 96 7.93 -6.35 12.44
C GLY A 96 7.10 -5.05 12.46
N HIS A 97 7.27 -4.17 11.45
CA HIS A 97 6.46 -2.98 11.30
C HIS A 97 5.07 -3.34 10.75
N VAL A 98 4.09 -2.49 11.03
CA VAL A 98 2.71 -2.69 10.55
C VAL A 98 2.71 -2.83 9.03
N VAL A 99 2.34 -4.02 8.55
CA VAL A 99 2.25 -4.32 7.12
C VAL A 99 1.17 -3.45 6.49
N VAL A 100 1.50 -2.78 5.40
CA VAL A 100 0.51 -2.00 4.64
C VAL A 100 -0.47 -2.97 3.98
N PRO A 101 -1.79 -2.77 4.14
CA PRO A 101 -2.76 -3.65 3.51
C PRO A 101 -2.65 -3.65 1.99
N VAL A 102 -2.60 -4.84 1.39
CA VAL A 102 -2.55 -5.02 -0.07
C VAL A 102 -3.93 -5.28 -0.68
N HIS A 103 -4.98 -5.25 0.15
CA HIS A 103 -6.37 -5.42 -0.24
C HIS A 103 -7.16 -4.12 -0.04
N LEU A 104 -8.12 -3.89 -0.92
CA LEU A 104 -8.85 -2.64 -1.04
C LEU A 104 -9.63 -2.26 0.23
N LEU A 105 -10.44 -3.16 0.77
CA LEU A 105 -11.26 -2.86 1.95
C LEU A 105 -10.41 -2.66 3.19
N ARG A 106 -9.36 -3.46 3.37
CA ARG A 106 -8.42 -3.29 4.50
C ARG A 106 -7.65 -1.98 4.41
N MET A 107 -7.24 -1.55 3.22
CA MET A 107 -6.64 -0.23 3.02
C MET A 107 -7.63 0.87 3.38
N GLY A 108 -8.88 0.72 2.98
CA GLY A 108 -9.94 1.66 3.33
C GLY A 108 -10.18 1.77 4.84
N GLU A 109 -10.14 0.67 5.58
CA GLU A 109 -10.23 0.65 7.04
C GLU A 109 -9.06 1.42 7.69
N ARG A 110 -7.83 1.14 7.28
CA ARG A 110 -6.64 1.87 7.75
C ARG A 110 -6.71 3.37 7.45
N GLU A 111 -7.12 3.75 6.24
CA GLU A 111 -7.28 5.17 5.87
C GLU A 111 -8.37 5.85 6.69
N ARG A 112 -9.46 5.16 6.98
CA ARG A 112 -10.51 5.67 7.87
C ARG A 112 -10.04 5.86 9.31
N GLU A 113 -9.21 4.97 9.84
CA GLU A 113 -8.58 5.16 11.15
C GLU A 113 -7.69 6.42 11.17
N ARG A 114 -6.92 6.65 10.09
CA ARG A 114 -6.11 7.86 9.92
C ARG A 114 -6.99 9.13 9.89
N LEU A 115 -8.09 9.08 9.14
CA LEU A 115 -9.06 10.17 9.08
C LEU A 115 -9.75 10.41 10.43
N ALA A 116 -10.03 9.37 11.22
CA ALA A 116 -10.59 9.50 12.55
C ALA A 116 -9.64 10.22 13.52
N LYS A 117 -8.34 9.89 13.48
CA LYS A 117 -7.30 10.58 14.27
C LYS A 117 -7.23 12.05 13.89
N ARG A 118 -7.11 12.35 12.58
CA ARG A 118 -7.09 13.72 12.08
C ARG A 118 -8.34 14.51 12.45
N ALA A 119 -9.53 13.87 12.40
CA ALA A 119 -10.79 14.52 12.75
C ALA A 119 -10.82 15.01 14.21
N LYS A 120 -10.20 14.24 15.13
CA LYS A 120 -10.03 14.63 16.54
C LYS A 120 -9.07 15.82 16.69
N GLU A 121 -7.98 15.85 15.93
CA GLU A 121 -6.96 16.90 15.98
C GLU A 121 -7.49 18.26 15.47
N ILE A 122 -8.23 18.25 14.35
CA ILE A 122 -8.70 19.48 13.70
C ILE A 122 -10.14 19.88 14.05
N GLY A 123 -10.86 19.08 14.87
CA GLY A 123 -12.25 19.35 15.26
C GLY A 123 -13.29 19.20 14.13
N SER A 124 -12.91 18.66 12.95
CA SER A 124 -13.80 18.50 11.79
C SER A 124 -13.88 17.03 11.36
N ASN A 125 -15.07 16.46 11.33
CA ASN A 125 -15.31 15.04 11.10
C ASN A 125 -16.06 14.70 9.80
N SER A 126 -16.37 15.68 8.94
CA SER A 126 -17.19 15.47 7.74
C SER A 126 -16.60 14.44 6.78
N THR A 127 -15.30 14.54 6.46
CA THR A 127 -14.58 13.60 5.60
C THR A 127 -14.55 12.18 6.20
N TYR A 128 -14.31 12.08 7.51
CA TYR A 128 -14.32 10.79 8.20
C TYR A 128 -15.71 10.14 8.17
N ARG A 129 -16.78 10.93 8.42
CA ARG A 129 -18.17 10.44 8.35
C ARG A 129 -18.52 9.95 6.94
N SER A 130 -18.22 10.75 5.93
CA SER A 130 -18.51 10.40 4.53
C SER A 130 -17.76 9.15 4.06
N SER A 131 -16.51 8.97 4.50
CA SER A 131 -15.71 7.80 4.14
C SER A 131 -16.35 6.47 4.56
N ARG A 132 -17.18 6.46 5.63
CA ARG A 132 -17.92 5.26 6.06
C ARG A 132 -18.89 4.78 4.98
N TYR A 133 -19.61 5.70 4.39
CA TYR A 133 -20.58 5.38 3.34
C TYR A 133 -19.87 4.94 2.06
N TYR A 134 -18.82 5.64 1.64
CA TYR A 134 -18.06 5.26 0.44
C TYR A 134 -17.43 3.88 0.59
N GLN A 135 -16.90 3.57 1.78
CA GLN A 135 -16.35 2.26 2.09
C GLN A 135 -17.42 1.15 2.07
N SER A 136 -18.64 1.41 2.59
CA SER A 136 -19.72 0.43 2.55
C SER A 136 -20.17 0.14 1.13
N TYR A 137 -20.22 1.13 0.25
CA TYR A 137 -20.61 0.93 -1.16
C TYR A 137 -19.60 0.08 -1.94
N ILE A 138 -18.30 0.22 -1.66
CA ILE A 138 -17.28 -0.68 -2.23
C ILE A 138 -17.50 -2.11 -1.73
N ARG A 139 -17.74 -2.29 -0.41
CA ARG A 139 -18.01 -3.61 0.18
C ARG A 139 -19.22 -4.27 -0.46
N GLU A 140 -20.35 -3.57 -0.54
CA GLU A 140 -21.58 -4.08 -1.14
C GLU A 140 -21.39 -4.44 -2.64
N PHE A 141 -20.58 -3.67 -3.37
CA PHE A 141 -20.23 -3.99 -4.74
C PHE A 141 -19.42 -5.28 -4.83
N LEU A 142 -18.41 -5.47 -3.99
CA LEU A 142 -17.61 -6.69 -3.93
C LEU A 142 -18.48 -7.90 -3.54
N GLU A 143 -19.33 -7.75 -2.54
CA GLU A 143 -20.29 -8.78 -2.10
C GLU A 143 -21.24 -9.17 -3.24
N SER A 144 -21.72 -8.23 -4.05
CA SER A 144 -22.53 -8.50 -5.24
C SER A 144 -21.83 -9.35 -6.30
N LYS A 145 -20.50 -9.37 -6.27
CA LYS A 145 -19.63 -10.22 -7.10
C LYS A 145 -19.17 -11.51 -6.39
N GLY A 146 -19.65 -11.78 -5.18
CA GLY A 146 -19.25 -12.94 -4.39
C GLY A 146 -17.85 -12.83 -3.77
N MET A 147 -17.30 -11.61 -3.71
CA MET A 147 -15.95 -11.33 -3.16
C MET A 147 -16.03 -10.69 -1.78
N SER A 148 -15.19 -11.13 -0.83
CA SER A 148 -15.07 -10.52 0.49
C SER A 148 -14.12 -9.31 0.51
N ASP A 149 -13.13 -9.28 -0.38
CA ASP A 149 -12.17 -8.19 -0.62
C ASP A 149 -11.48 -8.43 -1.96
N ILE A 150 -10.70 -7.47 -2.47
CA ILE A 150 -9.93 -7.59 -3.71
C ILE A 150 -8.49 -7.10 -3.48
N ALA A 151 -7.51 -7.81 -4.03
CA ALA A 151 -6.13 -7.35 -4.02
C ALA A 151 -5.94 -6.19 -5.03
N PHE A 152 -5.07 -5.22 -4.69
CA PHE A 152 -4.80 -4.10 -5.60
C PHE A 152 -4.22 -4.54 -6.95
N SER A 153 -3.52 -5.68 -6.99
CA SER A 153 -3.02 -6.29 -8.23
C SER A 153 -4.12 -6.72 -9.21
N ASP A 154 -5.32 -6.99 -8.69
CA ASP A 154 -6.46 -7.51 -9.45
C ASP A 154 -7.44 -6.39 -9.83
N ILE A 155 -7.21 -5.17 -9.34
CA ILE A 155 -7.99 -4.00 -9.74
C ILE A 155 -7.55 -3.58 -11.15
N THR A 156 -8.52 -3.52 -12.04
CA THR A 156 -8.36 -3.12 -13.44
C THR A 156 -9.21 -1.88 -13.74
N GLU A 157 -9.00 -1.28 -14.90
CA GLU A 157 -9.88 -0.22 -15.41
C GLU A 157 -11.34 -0.71 -15.49
N GLU A 158 -11.54 -1.95 -15.95
CA GLU A 158 -12.87 -2.55 -16.05
C GLU A 158 -13.56 -2.65 -14.69
N PHE A 159 -12.83 -3.04 -13.63
CA PHE A 159 -13.35 -3.01 -12.25
C PHE A 159 -13.89 -1.64 -11.88
N GLY A 160 -13.17 -0.57 -12.22
CA GLY A 160 -13.60 0.81 -11.96
C GLY A 160 -14.85 1.21 -12.75
N ARG A 161 -14.92 0.81 -14.02
CA ARG A 161 -16.10 1.03 -14.88
C ARG A 161 -17.32 0.26 -14.36
N GLU A 162 -17.18 -1.00 -13.97
CA GLU A 162 -18.25 -1.81 -13.39
C GLU A 162 -18.75 -1.23 -12.06
N TYR A 163 -17.83 -0.75 -11.20
CA TYR A 163 -18.22 -0.08 -9.97
C TYR A 163 -19.04 1.20 -10.25
N LYS A 164 -18.63 2.00 -11.22
CA LYS A 164 -19.40 3.17 -11.67
C LYS A 164 -20.80 2.78 -12.16
N VAL A 165 -20.92 1.73 -12.94
CA VAL A 165 -22.22 1.20 -13.42
C VAL A 165 -23.07 0.72 -12.24
N TYR A 166 -22.48 0.01 -11.28
CA TYR A 166 -23.15 -0.44 -10.06
C TYR A 166 -23.74 0.73 -9.27
N LEU A 167 -22.95 1.79 -9.05
CA LEU A 167 -23.41 2.98 -8.33
C LEU A 167 -24.59 3.65 -9.02
N LYS A 168 -24.59 3.72 -10.36
CA LYS A 168 -25.67 4.35 -11.13
C LYS A 168 -26.92 3.50 -11.23
N ARG A 169 -26.78 2.21 -11.57
CA ARG A 169 -27.92 1.33 -11.86
C ARG A 169 -28.56 0.71 -10.61
N TYR A 170 -27.72 0.22 -9.68
CA TYR A 170 -28.23 -0.48 -8.50
C TYR A 170 -28.42 0.42 -7.28
N LYS A 171 -27.58 1.47 -7.15
CA LYS A 171 -27.73 2.46 -6.07
C LYS A 171 -28.53 3.68 -6.51
N ASN A 172 -28.78 3.84 -7.78
CA ASN A 172 -29.50 4.99 -8.37
C ASN A 172 -28.88 6.36 -7.98
N PHE A 173 -27.53 6.42 -7.96
CA PHE A 173 -26.82 7.64 -7.57
C PHE A 173 -26.71 8.62 -8.74
N GLY A 174 -26.94 9.92 -8.43
CA GLY A 174 -26.64 11.01 -9.34
C GLY A 174 -25.13 11.23 -9.53
N ALA A 175 -24.77 12.07 -10.49
CA ALA A 175 -23.37 12.35 -10.88
C ALA A 175 -22.48 12.75 -9.69
N SER A 176 -22.95 13.62 -8.79
CA SER A 176 -22.17 14.09 -7.65
C SER A 176 -21.82 12.94 -6.69
N GLN A 177 -22.80 12.12 -6.32
CA GLN A 177 -22.60 11.01 -5.38
C GLN A 177 -21.71 9.92 -5.99
N THR A 178 -21.94 9.57 -7.26
CA THR A 178 -21.09 8.65 -8.01
C THR A 178 -19.63 9.11 -8.01
N ASN A 179 -19.40 10.39 -8.31
CA ASN A 179 -18.05 10.96 -8.32
C ASN A 179 -17.38 10.92 -6.94
N HIS A 180 -18.10 11.18 -5.85
CA HIS A 180 -17.53 11.06 -4.51
C HIS A 180 -17.11 9.61 -4.19
N CYS A 181 -17.89 8.62 -4.61
CA CYS A 181 -17.54 7.21 -4.44
C CYS A 181 -16.30 6.83 -5.26
N LEU A 182 -16.22 7.30 -6.52
CA LEU A 182 -15.05 7.11 -7.38
C LEU A 182 -13.80 7.81 -6.81
N CYS A 183 -13.95 9.02 -6.26
CA CYS A 183 -12.84 9.72 -5.58
C CYS A 183 -12.31 8.93 -4.39
N TRP A 184 -13.18 8.29 -3.62
CA TRP A 184 -12.77 7.44 -2.51
C TRP A 184 -12.01 6.20 -2.99
N LEU A 185 -12.53 5.51 -4.00
CA LEU A 185 -11.86 4.36 -4.62
C LEU A 185 -10.48 4.75 -5.16
N ASN A 186 -10.39 5.83 -5.97
CA ASN A 186 -9.14 6.36 -6.50
C ASN A 186 -8.14 6.72 -5.38
N ARG A 187 -8.60 7.33 -4.29
CA ARG A 187 -7.75 7.64 -3.12
C ARG A 187 -7.07 6.38 -2.57
N LEU A 188 -7.82 5.28 -2.42
CA LEU A 188 -7.25 4.02 -1.93
C LEU A 188 -6.25 3.42 -2.90
N VAL A 189 -6.52 3.52 -4.20
CA VAL A 189 -5.61 3.05 -5.25
C VAL A 189 -4.33 3.89 -5.29
N TYR A 190 -4.41 5.22 -5.18
CA TYR A 190 -3.21 6.07 -5.07
C TYR A 190 -2.40 5.77 -3.81
N LEU A 191 -3.03 5.49 -2.65
CA LEU A 191 -2.30 5.02 -1.47
C LEU A 191 -1.55 3.70 -1.75
N ALA A 192 -2.11 2.81 -2.55
CA ALA A 192 -1.43 1.58 -2.94
C ALA A 192 -0.23 1.86 -3.88
N VAL A 193 -0.32 2.87 -4.74
CA VAL A 193 0.82 3.34 -5.56
C VAL A 193 1.89 3.99 -4.68
N ASP A 194 1.51 4.88 -3.77
CA ASP A 194 2.43 5.57 -2.83
C ASP A 194 3.19 4.58 -1.94
N HIS A 195 2.54 3.49 -1.56
CA HIS A 195 3.14 2.40 -0.79
C HIS A 195 3.83 1.33 -1.66
N GLU A 196 3.97 1.56 -2.96
CA GLU A 196 4.62 0.64 -3.90
C GLU A 196 3.99 -0.77 -3.98
N ILE A 197 2.71 -0.89 -3.64
CA ILE A 197 1.96 -2.15 -3.76
C ILE A 197 1.66 -2.43 -5.23
N ILE A 198 1.32 -1.38 -6.00
CA ILE A 198 1.15 -1.40 -7.45
C ILE A 198 1.98 -0.29 -8.10
N ARG A 199 2.32 -0.43 -9.38
CA ARG A 199 3.23 0.50 -10.10
C ARG A 199 2.56 1.77 -10.57
N ALA A 200 1.29 1.68 -10.95
CA ALA A 200 0.51 2.79 -11.51
C ALA A 200 -0.97 2.63 -11.11
N ASN A 201 -1.73 3.70 -11.22
CA ASN A 201 -3.16 3.66 -10.97
C ASN A 201 -3.90 3.04 -12.17
N PRO A 202 -4.53 1.85 -12.03
CA PRO A 202 -5.27 1.23 -13.14
C PRO A 202 -6.60 1.92 -13.44
N LEU A 203 -7.02 2.87 -12.58
CA LEU A 203 -8.31 3.59 -12.72
C LEU A 203 -8.15 4.97 -13.34
N GLU A 204 -6.98 5.33 -13.87
CA GLU A 204 -6.69 6.67 -14.36
C GLU A 204 -7.60 7.07 -15.53
N GLU A 205 -7.95 6.13 -16.39
CA GLU A 205 -8.85 6.31 -17.54
C GLU A 205 -10.36 6.20 -17.20
N VAL A 206 -10.69 5.96 -15.92
CA VAL A 206 -12.10 5.90 -15.48
C VAL A 206 -12.67 7.32 -15.34
N GLU A 207 -13.39 7.76 -16.34
CA GLU A 207 -13.98 9.11 -16.38
C GLU A 207 -15.03 9.32 -15.28
N TYR A 208 -14.96 10.51 -14.65
CA TYR A 208 -16.01 10.99 -13.75
C TYR A 208 -17.29 11.39 -14.50
N GLU A 209 -18.43 11.33 -13.82
CA GLU A 209 -19.70 11.80 -14.37
C GLU A 209 -19.73 13.33 -14.54
N LYS A 210 -20.23 13.81 -15.67
CA LYS A 210 -20.46 15.24 -15.89
C LYS A 210 -21.58 15.72 -14.96
N LYS A 211 -21.28 16.70 -14.11
CA LYS A 211 -22.29 17.31 -13.25
C LYS A 211 -23.22 18.20 -14.10
N PRO A 212 -24.55 18.12 -13.89
CA PRO A 212 -25.45 19.09 -14.50
C PRO A 212 -25.14 20.50 -13.98
N PRO A 213 -25.38 21.54 -14.77
CA PRO A 213 -25.20 22.91 -14.32
C PRO A 213 -26.05 23.18 -13.08
N ALA A 214 -25.49 23.90 -12.11
CA ALA A 214 -26.21 24.27 -10.90
C ALA A 214 -27.42 25.14 -11.26
N LYS A 215 -28.63 24.66 -10.96
CA LYS A 215 -29.85 25.53 -11.02
C LYS A 215 -29.74 26.51 -9.88
N ARG A 216 -29.43 27.77 -10.19
CA ARG A 216 -29.54 28.87 -9.21
C ARG A 216 -31.02 29.13 -9.04
N MET A 217 -31.60 28.77 -7.90
CA MET A 217 -32.93 29.23 -7.50
C MET A 217 -32.75 30.62 -6.92
N HIS A 218 -33.24 31.64 -7.62
CA HIS A 218 -33.35 32.97 -7.07
C HIS A 218 -34.71 33.06 -6.39
N ILE A 219 -34.70 33.32 -5.10
CA ILE A 219 -35.92 33.71 -4.38
C ILE A 219 -36.28 35.11 -4.89
N SER A 220 -37.46 35.24 -5.47
CA SER A 220 -37.95 36.54 -5.92
C SER A 220 -38.30 37.41 -4.73
N LYS A 221 -38.25 38.76 -4.89
CA LYS A 221 -38.66 39.68 -3.82
C LYS A 221 -40.11 39.48 -3.36
N ALA A 222 -40.97 38.84 -4.15
CA ALA A 222 -42.34 38.51 -3.80
C ALA A 222 -42.45 37.31 -2.85
N GLU A 223 -41.47 36.41 -2.86
CA GLU A 223 -41.40 35.23 -1.96
C GLU A 223 -40.71 35.52 -0.62
N LEU A 224 -40.24 36.76 -0.43
CA LEU A 224 -39.61 37.26 0.79
C LEU A 224 -40.57 38.03 1.71
N LYS A 225 -41.87 37.99 1.46
CA LYS A 225 -42.91 38.61 2.30
C LYS A 225 -43.58 37.61 3.22
#